data_52b309cb03299210293e3d18273b3c18
#
_entry.id   52b309cb03299210293e3d18273b3c18
#
_cell.length_a   1.000
_cell.length_b   1.000
_cell.length_c   1.000
_cell.angle_alpha   90.00
_cell.angle_beta   90.00
_cell.angle_gamma   90.00
#
_symmetry.space_group_name_H-M   'P 1'
#
loop_
_entity.id
_entity.type
_entity.pdbx_description
1 polymer ?
#
loop_
_entity_poly.entity_id
_entity_poly.type
_entity_poly.pdbx_seq_one_letter_code
_entity_poly.pdbx_strand_id
1 'polypeptide(L)'
;GDLQGIISKLDYLKALGIDIVWLSPVYRSPFVDQGYDISDYYEIAPEFGTMEDFDELLKEAHQRNLKIIIDMVVNHSSDEHEWFKKSKAGIEPYRNYYIWRKGVDGKEPNNWRSNFSGSAWTYSEERQEYYLHLFHKKQPELNWQCAELRNEIYRMMNWWLDKGVDGFRLDVINYIGKNPEFPDG
;
A
#
# COMPACT_ATOMS: atom_id res chain seq x y z
N GLY A 1 10.04 13.65 -10.75
CA GLY A 1 9.00 13.94 -11.73
C GLY A 1 7.63 13.96 -11.08
N ASP A 2 6.66 14.51 -11.78
CA ASP A 2 5.28 14.65 -11.34
C ASP A 2 4.32 14.22 -12.46
N LEU A 3 3.01 14.25 -12.20
CA LEU A 3 1.99 13.82 -13.16
C LEU A 3 1.98 14.71 -14.42
N GLN A 4 2.12 16.02 -14.29
CA GLN A 4 2.21 16.93 -15.42
C GLN A 4 3.48 16.70 -16.27
N GLY A 5 4.58 16.35 -15.62
CA GLY A 5 5.81 15.93 -16.29
C GLY A 5 5.62 14.68 -17.14
N ILE A 6 4.85 13.69 -16.64
CA ILE A 6 4.51 12.48 -17.42
C ILE A 6 3.62 12.85 -18.61
N ILE A 7 2.58 13.66 -18.40
CA ILE A 7 1.68 14.12 -19.48
C ILE A 7 2.51 14.75 -20.60
N SER A 8 3.47 15.61 -20.27
CA SER A 8 4.35 16.28 -21.24
C SER A 8 5.22 15.32 -22.07
N LYS A 9 5.34 14.06 -21.65
CA LYS A 9 6.19 13.03 -22.29
C LYS A 9 5.40 11.90 -22.96
N LEU A 10 4.08 11.94 -22.94
CA LEU A 10 3.26 10.86 -23.52
C LEU A 10 3.50 10.67 -25.02
N ASP A 11 3.69 11.74 -25.78
CA ASP A 11 4.00 11.64 -27.21
C ASP A 11 5.37 10.97 -27.45
N TYR A 12 6.35 11.30 -26.61
CA TYR A 12 7.66 10.64 -26.66
C TYR A 12 7.54 9.15 -26.34
N LEU A 13 6.80 8.77 -25.29
CA LEU A 13 6.60 7.38 -24.92
C LEU A 13 5.89 6.60 -26.02
N LYS A 14 4.88 7.19 -26.64
CA LYS A 14 4.17 6.59 -27.76
C LYS A 14 5.07 6.39 -28.97
N ALA A 15 5.87 7.39 -29.34
CA ALA A 15 6.82 7.31 -30.44
C ALA A 15 7.92 6.24 -30.19
N LEU A 16 8.24 5.98 -28.91
CA LEU A 16 9.18 4.93 -28.51
C LEU A 16 8.59 3.51 -28.63
N GLY A 17 7.29 3.38 -28.88
CA GLY A 17 6.60 2.09 -29.03
C GLY A 17 6.07 1.52 -27.70
N ILE A 18 5.91 2.34 -26.69
CA ILE A 18 5.30 1.94 -25.42
C ILE A 18 3.80 1.77 -25.58
N ASP A 19 3.21 0.75 -25.00
CA ASP A 19 1.77 0.49 -24.96
C ASP A 19 1.19 0.70 -23.56
N ILE A 20 1.97 0.41 -22.52
CA ILE A 20 1.54 0.46 -21.11
C ILE A 20 2.56 1.25 -20.30
N VAL A 21 2.10 2.19 -19.50
CA VAL A 21 2.91 2.93 -18.52
C VAL A 21 2.52 2.48 -17.13
N TRP A 22 3.49 1.99 -16.38
CA TRP A 22 3.34 1.72 -14.96
C TRP A 22 3.83 2.91 -14.15
N LEU A 23 2.98 3.36 -13.23
CA LEU A 23 3.34 4.37 -12.25
C LEU A 23 3.73 3.70 -10.94
N SER A 24 4.92 4.01 -10.40
CA SER A 24 5.21 3.74 -8.99
C SER A 24 4.20 4.45 -8.10
N PRO A 25 4.10 4.12 -6.78
CA PRO A 25 3.03 4.67 -5.94
C PRO A 25 2.94 6.18 -6.00
N VAL A 26 1.75 6.70 -6.33
CA VAL A 26 1.44 8.14 -6.40
C VAL A 26 0.51 8.61 -5.28
N TYR A 27 0.13 7.69 -4.40
CA TYR A 27 -0.78 7.94 -3.29
C TYR A 27 -0.15 8.82 -2.21
N ARG A 28 -1.00 9.41 -1.37
CA ARG A 28 -0.54 10.12 -0.18
C ARG A 28 0.30 9.20 0.69
N SER A 29 1.48 9.66 1.07
CA SER A 29 2.48 8.89 1.80
C SER A 29 3.38 9.80 2.63
N PRO A 30 3.89 9.37 3.81
CA PRO A 30 5.00 10.02 4.51
C PRO A 30 6.36 9.82 3.82
N PHE A 31 6.45 9.00 2.77
CA PHE A 31 7.67 8.72 1.99
C PHE A 31 8.82 8.12 2.81
N VAL A 32 8.52 7.31 3.80
CA VAL A 32 9.54 6.55 4.55
C VAL A 32 10.21 5.51 3.65
N ASP A 33 9.45 4.95 2.71
CA ASP A 33 9.90 3.97 1.72
C ASP A 33 9.48 4.39 0.30
N GLN A 34 9.86 5.61 -0.11
CA GLN A 34 9.67 6.14 -1.47
C GLN A 34 8.23 6.06 -1.99
N GLY A 35 7.24 6.10 -1.09
CA GLY A 35 5.82 6.04 -1.43
C GLY A 35 5.18 4.66 -1.25
N TYR A 36 5.96 3.62 -0.93
CA TYR A 36 5.42 2.29 -0.61
C TYR A 36 4.86 2.18 0.82
N ASP A 37 4.81 3.28 1.56
CA ASP A 37 4.16 3.45 2.85
C ASP A 37 2.93 4.37 2.66
N ILE A 38 1.80 3.78 2.28
CA ILE A 38 0.62 4.53 1.86
C ILE A 38 -0.23 4.93 3.07
N SER A 39 -0.46 6.25 3.23
CA SER A 39 -1.31 6.80 4.28
C SER A 39 -2.76 7.06 3.86
N ASP A 40 -3.03 7.17 2.55
CA ASP A 40 -4.36 7.25 1.98
C ASP A 40 -4.36 6.72 0.54
N TYR A 41 -5.17 5.69 0.27
CA TYR A 41 -5.26 5.04 -1.05
C TYR A 41 -6.15 5.79 -2.05
N TYR A 42 -6.90 6.80 -1.61
CA TYR A 42 -7.86 7.55 -2.45
C TYR A 42 -7.37 8.94 -2.81
N GLU A 43 -6.17 9.31 -2.36
CA GLU A 43 -5.59 10.63 -2.57
C GLU A 43 -4.25 10.56 -3.28
N ILE A 44 -3.98 11.53 -4.15
CA ILE A 44 -2.67 11.72 -4.79
C ILE A 44 -1.76 12.50 -3.81
N ALA A 45 -0.50 12.09 -3.71
CA ALA A 45 0.49 12.84 -2.95
C ALA A 45 0.72 14.22 -3.60
N PRO A 46 0.69 15.31 -2.82
CA PRO A 46 0.86 16.67 -3.34
C PRO A 46 2.16 16.87 -4.12
N GLU A 47 3.19 16.09 -3.82
CA GLU A 47 4.48 16.09 -4.49
C GLU A 47 4.38 15.68 -5.97
N PHE A 48 3.34 14.93 -6.33
CA PHE A 48 3.12 14.46 -7.70
C PHE A 48 2.04 15.23 -8.43
N GLY A 49 1.21 15.99 -7.72
CA GLY A 49 0.12 16.77 -8.27
C GLY A 49 -1.19 16.54 -7.56
N THR A 50 -2.29 16.71 -8.29
CA THR A 50 -3.65 16.60 -7.78
C THR A 50 -4.39 15.41 -8.40
N MET A 51 -5.60 15.14 -7.91
CA MET A 51 -6.47 14.14 -8.53
C MET A 51 -6.91 14.58 -9.95
N GLU A 52 -7.09 15.87 -10.16
CA GLU A 52 -7.38 16.45 -11.48
C GLU A 52 -6.22 16.22 -12.46
N ASP A 53 -4.97 16.37 -12.01
CA ASP A 53 -3.79 16.03 -12.80
C ASP A 53 -3.75 14.54 -13.18
N PHE A 54 -4.17 13.67 -12.25
CA PHE A 54 -4.26 12.24 -12.51
C PHE A 54 -5.37 11.93 -13.53
N ASP A 55 -6.53 12.57 -13.42
CA ASP A 55 -7.62 12.41 -14.38
C ASP A 55 -7.19 12.91 -15.78
N GLU A 56 -6.45 14.01 -15.85
CA GLU A 56 -5.87 14.50 -17.09
C GLU A 56 -4.87 13.51 -17.70
N LEU A 57 -4.01 12.92 -16.87
CA LEU A 57 -3.05 11.89 -17.31
C LEU A 57 -3.79 10.70 -17.95
N LEU A 58 -4.84 10.17 -17.31
CA LEU A 58 -5.63 9.06 -17.86
C LEU A 58 -6.24 9.44 -19.22
N LYS A 59 -6.87 10.60 -19.29
CA LYS A 59 -7.49 11.09 -20.53
C LYS A 59 -6.45 11.22 -21.65
N GLU A 60 -5.34 11.90 -21.41
CA GLU A 60 -4.30 12.16 -22.41
C GLU A 60 -3.57 10.87 -22.84
N ALA A 61 -3.35 9.93 -21.92
CA ALA A 61 -2.79 8.62 -22.23
C ALA A 61 -3.74 7.81 -23.14
N HIS A 62 -5.02 7.74 -22.78
CA HIS A 62 -6.02 6.98 -23.54
C HIS A 62 -6.24 7.56 -24.95
N GLN A 63 -6.18 8.87 -25.14
CA GLN A 63 -6.24 9.50 -26.47
C GLN A 63 -5.10 9.03 -27.39
N ARG A 64 -3.97 8.60 -26.81
CA ARG A 64 -2.79 8.10 -27.53
C ARG A 64 -2.72 6.58 -27.60
N ASN A 65 -3.77 5.86 -27.20
CA ASN A 65 -3.76 4.42 -27.05
C ASN A 65 -2.61 3.93 -26.10
N LEU A 66 -2.32 4.69 -25.07
CA LEU A 66 -1.48 4.28 -23.95
C LEU A 66 -2.36 3.85 -22.78
N LYS A 67 -2.01 2.75 -22.16
CA LYS A 67 -2.65 2.26 -20.93
C LYS A 67 -1.86 2.72 -19.71
N ILE A 68 -2.58 3.01 -18.64
CA ILE A 68 -1.98 3.37 -17.35
C ILE A 68 -2.31 2.28 -16.33
N ILE A 69 -1.28 1.68 -15.76
CA ILE A 69 -1.41 0.81 -14.59
C ILE A 69 -0.73 1.47 -13.39
N ILE A 70 -1.33 1.30 -12.22
CA ILE A 70 -0.81 1.87 -10.97
C ILE A 70 -0.32 0.77 -10.04
N ASP A 71 0.58 1.15 -9.16
CA ASP A 71 1.10 0.25 -8.14
C ASP A 71 0.04 0.01 -7.07
N MET A 72 -0.20 -1.24 -6.71
CA MET A 72 -1.18 -1.64 -5.71
C MET A 72 -0.44 -2.27 -4.54
N VAL A 73 -0.19 -1.47 -3.51
CA VAL A 73 0.56 -1.84 -2.31
C VAL A 73 -0.43 -2.26 -1.24
N VAL A 74 -0.76 -3.53 -1.20
CA VAL A 74 -1.81 -4.08 -0.32
C VAL A 74 -1.30 -5.14 0.66
N ASN A 75 0.01 -5.36 0.72
CA ASN A 75 0.61 -6.18 1.77
C ASN A 75 0.69 -5.43 3.10
N HIS A 76 0.92 -4.13 3.06
CA HIS A 76 1.09 -3.25 4.22
C HIS A 76 0.56 -1.84 3.88
N SER A 77 0.41 -1.01 4.88
CA SER A 77 0.16 0.43 4.72
C SER A 77 1.19 1.24 5.53
N SER A 78 1.11 2.58 5.46
CA SER A 78 1.79 3.43 6.44
C SER A 78 1.19 3.24 7.84
N ASP A 79 2.00 3.42 8.88
CA ASP A 79 1.53 3.54 10.26
C ASP A 79 0.74 4.85 10.50
N GLU A 80 0.82 5.79 9.55
CA GLU A 80 0.03 7.02 9.55
C GLU A 80 -1.34 6.88 8.87
N HIS A 81 -1.65 5.71 8.27
CA HIS A 81 -2.96 5.41 7.72
C HIS A 81 -4.02 5.38 8.82
N GLU A 82 -5.21 5.95 8.56
CA GLU A 82 -6.32 5.97 9.53
C GLU A 82 -6.76 4.57 9.97
N TRP A 83 -6.64 3.57 9.09
CA TRP A 83 -6.92 2.19 9.47
C TRP A 83 -5.99 1.70 10.58
N PHE A 84 -4.68 2.03 10.49
CA PHE A 84 -3.73 1.60 11.51
C PHE A 84 -3.93 2.33 12.84
N LYS A 85 -4.18 3.63 12.82
CA LYS A 85 -4.48 4.41 14.02
C LYS A 85 -5.71 3.84 14.76
N LYS A 86 -6.79 3.55 14.01
CA LYS A 86 -8.00 2.94 14.56
C LYS A 86 -7.78 1.50 15.03
N SER A 87 -7.01 0.70 14.30
CA SER A 87 -6.63 -0.66 14.71
C SER A 87 -5.85 -0.65 16.01
N LYS A 88 -4.86 0.23 16.13
CA LYS A 88 -4.05 0.45 17.32
C LYS A 88 -4.89 0.86 18.53
N ALA A 89 -5.90 1.70 18.32
CA ALA A 89 -6.86 2.11 19.35
C ALA A 89 -7.95 1.05 19.64
N GLY A 90 -7.93 -0.11 18.95
CA GLY A 90 -8.90 -1.18 19.16
C GLY A 90 -10.30 -0.91 18.63
N ILE A 91 -10.46 0.05 17.71
CA ILE A 91 -11.77 0.47 17.17
C ILE A 91 -12.23 -0.51 16.09
N GLU A 92 -13.47 -1.03 16.24
CA GLU A 92 -14.07 -1.89 15.21
C GLU A 92 -14.58 -1.06 14.00
N PRO A 93 -14.55 -1.61 12.76
CA PRO A 93 -14.06 -2.95 12.39
C PRO A 93 -12.53 -3.01 12.20
N TYR A 94 -11.82 -1.90 12.39
CA TYR A 94 -10.39 -1.74 12.06
C TYR A 94 -9.47 -2.56 12.96
N ARG A 95 -9.95 -2.99 14.13
CA ARG A 95 -9.17 -3.71 15.13
C ARG A 95 -8.34 -4.84 14.51
N ASN A 96 -8.93 -5.60 13.57
CA ASN A 96 -8.34 -6.77 12.96
C ASN A 96 -7.78 -6.52 11.54
N TYR A 97 -7.70 -5.28 11.10
CA TYR A 97 -7.14 -4.94 9.77
C TYR A 97 -5.65 -5.20 9.66
N TYR A 98 -4.95 -5.24 10.79
CA TYR A 98 -3.52 -5.51 10.88
C TYR A 98 -3.24 -6.75 11.72
N ILE A 99 -2.04 -7.26 11.61
CA ILE A 99 -1.62 -8.47 12.31
C ILE A 99 -1.02 -8.09 13.66
N TRP A 100 -1.74 -8.43 14.73
CA TRP A 100 -1.35 -8.21 16.10
C TRP A 100 -1.20 -9.54 16.83
N ARG A 101 -0.18 -9.66 17.68
CA ARG A 101 0.06 -10.84 18.51
C ARG A 101 0.61 -10.43 19.88
N LYS A 102 0.23 -11.17 20.89
CA LYS A 102 0.87 -11.07 22.22
C LYS A 102 2.28 -11.61 22.14
N GLY A 103 3.17 -11.04 22.95
CA GLY A 103 4.50 -11.58 23.13
C GLY A 103 4.49 -12.94 23.83
N VAL A 104 5.59 -13.66 23.68
CA VAL A 104 5.82 -14.96 24.36
C VAL A 104 6.99 -14.78 25.32
N ASP A 105 6.79 -15.07 26.61
CA ASP A 105 7.81 -14.95 27.67
C ASP A 105 8.52 -13.58 27.70
N GLY A 106 7.75 -12.51 27.46
CA GLY A 106 8.26 -11.13 27.46
C GLY A 106 9.08 -10.75 26.22
N LYS A 107 9.05 -11.56 25.17
CA LYS A 107 9.73 -11.34 23.89
C LYS A 107 8.73 -11.26 22.75
N GLU A 108 9.25 -11.04 21.54
CA GLU A 108 8.46 -11.03 20.31
C GLU A 108 7.72 -12.37 20.10
N PRO A 109 6.61 -12.37 19.32
CA PRO A 109 5.79 -13.57 19.10
C PRO A 109 6.54 -14.74 18.47
N ASN A 110 7.54 -14.48 17.63
CA ASN A 110 8.40 -15.46 16.98
C ASN A 110 9.73 -14.82 16.54
N ASN A 111 10.60 -15.59 15.87
CA ASN A 111 11.93 -15.15 15.42
C ASN A 111 11.95 -14.49 14.04
N TRP A 112 10.81 -14.13 13.47
CA TRP A 112 10.77 -13.55 12.12
C TRP A 112 11.52 -12.23 12.06
N ARG A 113 12.20 -12.02 10.91
CA ARG A 113 13.00 -10.83 10.66
C ARG A 113 12.42 -10.00 9.53
N SER A 114 12.56 -8.70 9.67
CA SER A 114 12.24 -7.75 8.60
C SER A 114 13.23 -7.88 7.44
N ASN A 115 12.75 -7.68 6.21
CA ASN A 115 13.61 -7.55 5.02
C ASN A 115 14.55 -6.34 5.09
N PHE A 116 14.23 -5.35 5.94
CA PHE A 116 15.06 -4.17 6.19
C PHE A 116 15.95 -4.31 7.45
N SER A 117 16.14 -5.55 7.90
CA SER A 117 16.87 -5.94 9.11
C SER A 117 16.09 -5.77 10.42
N GLY A 118 16.56 -6.47 11.48
CA GLY A 118 15.92 -6.46 12.78
C GLY A 118 14.72 -7.40 12.90
N SER A 119 13.99 -7.30 14.00
CA SER A 119 12.75 -8.04 14.25
C SER A 119 11.65 -7.62 13.26
N ALA A 120 10.80 -8.57 12.87
CA ALA A 120 9.57 -8.30 12.12
C ALA A 120 8.44 -7.80 13.01
N TRP A 121 8.66 -7.66 14.30
CA TRP A 121 7.65 -7.28 15.28
C TRP A 121 8.04 -6.01 16.03
N THR A 122 7.07 -5.12 16.23
CA THR A 122 7.23 -3.92 17.05
C THR A 122 6.13 -3.86 18.10
N TYR A 123 6.52 -3.63 19.34
CA TYR A 123 5.60 -3.52 20.46
C TYR A 123 4.85 -2.19 20.46
N SER A 124 3.57 -2.26 20.78
CA SER A 124 2.71 -1.09 20.98
C SER A 124 2.28 -1.04 22.45
N GLU A 125 2.71 -0.02 23.16
CA GLU A 125 2.27 0.25 24.54
C GLU A 125 0.75 0.46 24.65
N GLU A 126 0.17 1.14 23.67
CA GLU A 126 -1.26 1.46 23.65
C GLU A 126 -2.12 0.18 23.57
N ARG A 127 -1.68 -0.80 22.77
CA ARG A 127 -2.41 -2.05 22.56
C ARG A 127 -1.88 -3.20 23.41
N GLN A 128 -0.69 -3.07 23.99
CA GLN A 128 0.03 -4.12 24.72
C GLN A 128 0.20 -5.41 23.91
N GLU A 129 0.38 -5.25 22.62
CA GLU A 129 0.62 -6.30 21.63
C GLU A 129 1.73 -5.87 20.67
N TYR A 130 2.28 -6.83 19.94
CA TYR A 130 3.20 -6.60 18.84
C TYR A 130 2.43 -6.56 17.53
N TYR A 131 2.76 -5.63 16.62
CA TYR A 131 2.31 -5.68 15.25
C TYR A 131 3.42 -6.17 14.33
N LEU A 132 3.02 -6.90 13.28
CA LEU A 132 3.94 -7.43 12.27
C LEU A 132 4.29 -6.34 11.25
N HIS A 133 5.56 -6.31 10.84
CA HIS A 133 6.05 -5.56 9.68
C HIS A 133 7.19 -6.33 9.00
N LEU A 134 7.01 -6.75 7.76
CA LEU A 134 8.06 -7.46 7.02
C LEU A 134 9.03 -6.53 6.33
N PHE A 135 8.74 -5.23 6.31
CA PHE A 135 9.57 -4.15 5.77
C PHE A 135 9.89 -3.14 6.88
N HIS A 136 9.75 -1.86 6.61
CA HIS A 136 10.03 -0.86 7.64
C HIS A 136 9.00 -0.95 8.80
N LYS A 137 9.43 -0.66 10.03
CA LYS A 137 8.54 -0.65 11.20
C LYS A 137 7.35 0.30 11.07
N LYS A 138 7.42 1.28 10.17
CA LYS A 138 6.32 2.18 9.81
C LYS A 138 5.44 1.64 8.67
N GLN A 139 5.60 0.38 8.31
CA GLN A 139 4.80 -0.31 7.29
C GLN A 139 4.13 -1.55 7.89
N PRO A 140 3.11 -1.37 8.76
CA PRO A 140 2.42 -2.49 9.39
C PRO A 140 1.71 -3.36 8.36
N GLU A 141 1.80 -4.69 8.55
CA GLU A 141 1.22 -5.70 7.66
C GLU A 141 -0.29 -5.73 7.76
N LEU A 142 -0.96 -5.70 6.62
CA LEU A 142 -2.40 -5.88 6.51
C LEU A 142 -2.79 -7.35 6.72
N ASN A 143 -3.87 -7.58 7.44
CA ASN A 143 -4.37 -8.90 7.78
C ASN A 143 -5.36 -9.41 6.72
N TRP A 144 -4.86 -10.11 5.72
CA TRP A 144 -5.68 -10.65 4.63
C TRP A 144 -6.64 -11.76 5.05
N GLN A 145 -6.56 -12.27 6.28
CA GLN A 145 -7.57 -13.17 6.84
C GLN A 145 -8.85 -12.41 7.27
N CYS A 146 -8.75 -11.11 7.51
CA CYS A 146 -9.88 -10.25 7.84
C CYS A 146 -10.75 -9.98 6.59
N ALA A 147 -11.98 -10.47 6.60
CA ALA A 147 -12.90 -10.33 5.45
C ALA A 147 -13.28 -8.86 5.21
N GLU A 148 -13.45 -8.09 6.26
CA GLU A 148 -13.79 -6.66 6.20
C GLU A 148 -12.67 -5.88 5.50
N LEU A 149 -11.40 -6.19 5.82
CA LEU A 149 -10.24 -5.59 5.15
C LEU A 149 -10.22 -5.95 3.66
N ARG A 150 -10.42 -7.24 3.31
CA ARG A 150 -10.44 -7.65 1.90
C ARG A 150 -11.50 -6.89 1.11
N ASN A 151 -12.69 -6.76 1.69
CA ASN A 151 -13.78 -6.03 1.05
C ASN A 151 -13.44 -4.54 0.86
N GLU A 152 -12.74 -3.94 1.81
CA GLU A 152 -12.27 -2.55 1.72
C GLU A 152 -11.24 -2.38 0.60
N ILE A 153 -10.29 -3.31 0.50
CA ILE A 153 -9.29 -3.31 -0.57
C ILE A 153 -9.97 -3.50 -1.94
N TYR A 154 -10.93 -4.42 -2.07
CA TYR A 154 -11.65 -4.63 -3.33
C TYR A 154 -12.47 -3.40 -3.74
N ARG A 155 -13.10 -2.71 -2.79
CA ARG A 155 -13.79 -1.43 -3.06
C ARG A 155 -12.82 -0.37 -3.56
N MET A 156 -11.66 -0.25 -2.95
CA MET A 156 -10.61 0.67 -3.35
C MET A 156 -10.08 0.36 -4.75
N MET A 157 -9.81 -0.92 -5.06
CA MET A 157 -9.39 -1.32 -6.39
C MET A 157 -10.46 -1.00 -7.44
N ASN A 158 -11.73 -1.33 -7.18
CA ASN A 158 -12.83 -1.00 -8.08
C ASN A 158 -12.98 0.51 -8.29
N TRP A 159 -12.80 1.32 -7.25
CA TRP A 159 -12.84 2.77 -7.35
C TRP A 159 -11.79 3.31 -8.35
N TRP A 160 -10.57 2.77 -8.32
CA TRP A 160 -9.53 3.15 -9.29
C TRP A 160 -9.85 2.67 -10.70
N LEU A 161 -10.44 1.46 -10.86
CA LEU A 161 -10.88 0.96 -12.17
C LEU A 161 -12.04 1.82 -12.73
N ASP A 162 -13.01 2.17 -11.91
CA ASP A 162 -14.13 3.05 -12.29
C ASP A 162 -13.63 4.46 -12.69
N LYS A 163 -12.54 4.90 -12.10
CA LYS A 163 -11.87 6.15 -12.44
C LYS A 163 -11.19 6.10 -13.81
N GLY A 164 -10.90 4.91 -14.33
CA GLY A 164 -10.33 4.70 -15.67
C GLY A 164 -8.91 4.13 -15.69
N VAL A 165 -8.38 3.69 -14.57
CA VAL A 165 -7.10 2.96 -14.52
C VAL A 165 -7.26 1.63 -15.26
N ASP A 166 -6.29 1.26 -16.09
CA ASP A 166 -6.36 0.06 -16.94
C ASP A 166 -5.97 -1.23 -16.20
N GLY A 167 -5.33 -1.11 -15.04
CA GLY A 167 -4.92 -2.26 -14.26
C GLY A 167 -3.94 -1.91 -13.14
N PHE A 168 -3.38 -2.94 -12.54
CA PHE A 168 -2.51 -2.82 -11.37
C PHE A 168 -1.22 -3.63 -11.53
N ARG A 169 -0.14 -3.11 -11.00
CA ARG A 169 1.04 -3.88 -10.63
C ARG A 169 0.92 -4.17 -9.13
N LEU A 170 0.90 -5.44 -8.76
CA LEU A 170 0.73 -5.85 -7.36
C LEU A 170 2.09 -5.94 -6.68
N ASP A 171 2.33 -5.04 -5.73
CA ASP A 171 3.58 -5.01 -4.98
C ASP A 171 3.63 -6.15 -3.96
N VAL A 172 4.77 -6.85 -3.91
CA VAL A 172 5.07 -7.95 -2.96
C VAL A 172 3.90 -8.90 -2.68
N ILE A 173 3.11 -9.19 -3.70
CA ILE A 173 1.85 -9.96 -3.59
C ILE A 173 2.05 -11.36 -2.99
N ASN A 174 3.25 -11.92 -3.13
CA ASN A 174 3.62 -13.19 -2.53
C ASN A 174 3.69 -13.15 -0.99
N TYR A 175 3.72 -11.97 -0.37
CA TYR A 175 3.77 -11.80 1.08
C TYR A 175 2.39 -11.70 1.75
N ILE A 176 1.29 -11.49 1.01
CA ILE A 176 -0.03 -11.31 1.62
C ILE A 176 -0.54 -12.57 2.33
N GLY A 177 -0.17 -13.75 1.85
CA GLY A 177 -0.46 -15.03 2.49
C GLY A 177 0.57 -15.36 3.55
N LYS A 178 0.13 -15.43 4.81
CA LYS A 178 0.98 -15.77 5.96
C LYS A 178 0.43 -17.01 6.68
N ASN A 179 1.34 -17.82 7.22
CA ASN A 179 0.91 -18.92 8.07
C ASN A 179 0.17 -18.35 9.30
N PRO A 180 -1.09 -18.72 9.56
CA PRO A 180 -1.89 -18.17 10.65
C PRO A 180 -1.37 -18.53 12.05
N GLU A 181 -0.56 -19.56 12.16
CA GLU A 181 0.03 -19.98 13.43
C GLU A 181 1.31 -19.20 13.78
N PHE A 182 1.90 -18.51 12.79
CA PHE A 182 3.15 -17.76 12.97
C PHE A 182 4.26 -18.54 13.68
N PRO A 183 4.62 -19.75 13.20
CA PRO A 183 5.70 -20.53 13.80
C PRO A 183 7.04 -19.81 13.63
N ASP A 184 8.04 -20.22 14.41
CA ASP A 184 9.42 -19.84 14.14
C ASP A 184 9.85 -20.27 12.73
N GLY A 185 10.68 -19.46 12.07
CA GLY A 185 11.22 -19.69 10.74
C GLY A 185 12.59 -20.37 10.78
#